data_02e9b33856ca5279d353e5d6b2209a4c
#
_entry.id   02e9b33856ca5279d353e5d6b2209a4c
#
_cell.length_a   1.000
_cell.length_b   1.000
_cell.length_c   1.000
_cell.angle_alpha   90.00
_cell.angle_beta   90.00
_cell.angle_gamma   90.00
#
_symmetry.space_group_name_H-M   'P 1'
#
loop_
_entity.id
_entity.type
_entity.pdbx_description
1 polymer ?
#
loop_
_entity_poly.entity_id
_entity_poly.type
_entity_poly.pdbx_seq_one_letter_code
_entity_poly.pdbx_strand_id
1 'polypeptide(L)'
;RGMAQLHQSSHLKLSQNIRATMDVRFLQVLNGLDKGGAYALIALGLTLAFGTLGIVNFAHGALFMLGAFCAVSMQKILTISKRVKDESVTFFEAFKEEPYLTIWFGDTGQVIIDYVVPISLLAAIPIMLLIGIATERGLIRFFYKRPHAEQILVTFGLAIVLQEIIK
;
A
#
# COMPACT_ATOMS: atom_id res chain seq x y z
N ARG A 1 42.97 -26.58 27.04
CA ARG A 1 42.27 -26.53 25.70
C ARG A 1 40.82 -26.06 25.82
N GLY A 2 40.08 -26.33 26.91
CA GLY A 2 38.67 -25.93 27.08
C GLY A 2 38.41 -24.43 27.24
N MET A 3 39.27 -23.70 27.96
CA MET A 3 39.08 -22.26 28.18
C MET A 3 39.24 -21.41 26.93
N ALA A 4 40.16 -21.79 26.03
CA ALA A 4 40.34 -21.08 24.75
C ALA A 4 39.10 -21.24 23.82
N GLN A 5 38.49 -22.42 23.82
CA GLN A 5 37.25 -22.68 23.03
C GLN A 5 36.04 -21.89 23.59
N LEU A 6 35.91 -21.79 24.90
CA LEU A 6 34.86 -21.00 25.54
C LEU A 6 35.00 -19.49 25.22
N HIS A 7 36.24 -19.00 25.24
CA HIS A 7 36.53 -17.60 24.91
C HIS A 7 36.20 -17.31 23.41
N GLN A 8 36.56 -18.20 22.53
CA GLN A 8 36.29 -18.06 21.09
C GLN A 8 34.79 -18.13 20.81
N SER A 9 34.03 -19.00 21.45
CA SER A 9 32.57 -19.10 21.28
C SER A 9 31.83 -17.86 21.81
N SER A 10 32.32 -17.23 22.91
CA SER A 10 31.72 -16.00 23.42
C SER A 10 31.95 -14.81 22.49
N HIS A 11 33.11 -14.68 21.87
CA HIS A 11 33.41 -13.65 20.89
C HIS A 11 32.56 -13.79 19.62
N LEU A 12 32.36 -15.02 19.13
CA LEU A 12 31.50 -15.30 17.98
C LEU A 12 30.04 -14.92 18.25
N LYS A 13 29.52 -15.30 19.42
CA LYS A 13 28.15 -14.92 19.83
C LYS A 13 27.98 -13.42 19.97
N LEU A 14 28.99 -12.73 20.55
CA LEU A 14 28.94 -11.27 20.68
C LEU A 14 28.93 -10.58 19.31
N SER A 15 29.78 -11.01 18.38
CA SER A 15 29.85 -10.45 17.03
C SER A 15 28.56 -10.71 16.24
N GLN A 16 27.94 -11.88 16.38
CA GLN A 16 26.64 -12.19 15.79
C GLN A 16 25.53 -11.30 16.35
N ASN A 17 25.49 -11.11 17.66
CA ASN A 17 24.51 -10.22 18.29
C ASN A 17 24.67 -8.76 17.85
N ILE A 18 25.91 -8.28 17.73
CA ILE A 18 26.18 -6.91 17.26
C ILE A 18 25.70 -6.76 15.80
N ARG A 19 26.01 -7.71 14.92
CA ARG A 19 25.54 -7.68 13.54
C ARG A 19 24.02 -7.70 13.45
N ALA A 20 23.37 -8.62 14.14
CA ALA A 20 21.91 -8.70 14.18
C ALA A 20 21.26 -7.39 14.68
N THR A 21 21.87 -6.75 15.70
CA THR A 21 21.37 -5.48 16.21
C THR A 21 21.58 -4.33 15.22
N MET A 22 22.68 -4.32 14.47
CA MET A 22 22.93 -3.33 13.43
C MET A 22 21.96 -3.48 12.26
N ASP A 23 21.71 -4.73 11.83
CA ASP A 23 20.74 -5.04 10.75
C ASP A 23 19.32 -4.60 11.15
N VAL A 24 18.89 -4.88 12.37
CA VAL A 24 17.58 -4.45 12.89
C VAL A 24 17.47 -2.92 12.93
N ARG A 25 18.50 -2.22 13.38
CA ARG A 25 18.49 -0.73 13.40
C ARG A 25 18.44 -0.14 12.01
N PHE A 26 19.19 -0.72 11.08
CA PHE A 26 19.17 -0.30 9.68
C PHE A 26 17.77 -0.49 9.06
N LEU A 27 17.14 -1.64 9.28
CA LEU A 27 15.76 -1.90 8.85
C LEU A 27 14.76 -0.94 9.49
N GLN A 28 14.94 -0.59 10.77
CA GLN A 28 14.09 0.40 11.43
C GLN A 28 14.21 1.79 10.81
N VAL A 29 15.41 2.22 10.44
CA VAL A 29 15.63 3.50 9.74
C VAL A 29 14.97 3.48 8.37
N LEU A 30 15.13 2.39 7.59
CA LEU A 30 14.47 2.25 6.29
C LEU A 30 12.95 2.27 6.42
N ASN A 31 12.38 1.54 7.38
CA ASN A 31 10.94 1.56 7.65
C ASN A 31 10.45 2.95 8.10
N GLY A 32 11.26 3.66 8.86
CA GLY A 32 10.98 5.04 9.26
C GLY A 32 10.99 6.00 8.07
N LEU A 33 11.93 5.84 7.16
CA LEU A 33 12.03 6.65 5.93
C LEU A 33 10.86 6.38 4.98
N ASP A 34 10.46 5.12 4.81
CA ASP A 34 9.31 4.71 4.00
C ASP A 34 8.01 5.35 4.51
N LYS A 35 7.71 5.17 5.81
CA LYS A 35 6.52 5.78 6.43
C LYS A 35 6.59 7.30 6.45
N GLY A 36 7.76 7.87 6.75
CA GLY A 36 8.00 9.31 6.74
C GLY A 36 7.81 9.91 5.35
N GLY A 37 8.26 9.23 4.30
CA GLY A 37 8.03 9.61 2.90
C GLY A 37 6.54 9.64 2.53
N ALA A 38 5.77 8.62 2.93
CA ALA A 38 4.33 8.60 2.74
C ALA A 38 3.64 9.77 3.43
N TYR A 39 3.96 10.05 4.69
CA TYR A 39 3.42 11.21 5.41
C TYR A 39 3.82 12.55 4.78
N ALA A 40 5.05 12.67 4.28
CA ALA A 40 5.52 13.87 3.58
C ALA A 40 4.71 14.14 2.31
N LEU A 41 4.40 13.10 1.52
CA LEU A 41 3.55 13.21 0.32
C LEU A 41 2.12 13.63 0.67
N ILE A 42 1.54 13.07 1.73
CA ILE A 42 0.21 13.46 2.20
C ILE A 42 0.22 14.93 2.64
N ALA A 43 1.20 15.34 3.43
CA ALA A 43 1.34 16.71 3.91
C ALA A 43 1.54 17.69 2.75
N LEU A 44 2.35 17.32 1.75
CA LEU A 44 2.58 18.14 0.55
C LEU A 44 1.28 18.32 -0.25
N GLY A 45 0.51 17.24 -0.46
CA GLY A 45 -0.78 17.30 -1.12
C GLY A 45 -1.77 18.20 -0.38
N LEU A 46 -1.83 18.11 0.95
CA LEU A 46 -2.67 18.95 1.79
C LEU A 46 -2.24 20.42 1.73
N THR A 47 -0.93 20.69 1.77
CA THR A 47 -0.37 22.04 1.69
C THR A 47 -0.67 22.70 0.34
N LEU A 48 -0.55 21.95 -0.76
CA LEU A 48 -0.92 22.44 -2.09
C LEU A 48 -2.41 22.76 -2.18
N ALA A 49 -3.28 21.86 -1.72
CA ALA A 49 -4.73 22.08 -1.74
C ALA A 49 -5.13 23.30 -0.88
N PHE A 50 -4.55 23.42 0.32
CA PHE A 50 -4.83 24.54 1.22
C PHE A 50 -4.24 25.85 0.72
N GLY A 51 -2.99 25.82 0.24
CA GLY A 51 -2.27 27.00 -0.21
C GLY A 51 -2.80 27.58 -1.52
N THR A 52 -3.25 26.75 -2.47
CA THR A 52 -3.74 27.22 -3.78
C THR A 52 -5.24 27.47 -3.82
N LEU A 53 -6.04 26.65 -3.14
CA LEU A 53 -7.49 26.72 -3.18
C LEU A 53 -8.09 27.40 -1.95
N GLY A 54 -7.34 27.59 -0.88
CA GLY A 54 -7.81 28.13 0.38
C GLY A 54 -8.87 27.26 1.07
N ILE A 55 -8.99 25.99 0.68
CA ILE A 55 -10.02 25.08 1.15
C ILE A 55 -9.41 24.05 2.09
N VAL A 56 -9.93 23.98 3.31
CA VAL A 56 -9.54 22.94 4.27
C VAL A 56 -10.27 21.64 3.92
N ASN A 57 -9.56 20.71 3.29
CA ASN A 57 -10.14 19.42 2.91
C ASN A 57 -9.70 18.31 3.87
N PHE A 58 -10.51 18.03 4.90
CA PHE A 58 -10.27 16.93 5.85
C PHE A 58 -10.45 15.54 5.25
N ALA A 59 -11.10 15.44 4.08
CA ALA A 59 -11.23 14.15 3.38
C ALA A 59 -9.93 13.68 2.69
N HIS A 60 -8.87 14.51 2.67
CA HIS A 60 -7.61 14.19 1.98
C HIS A 60 -6.99 12.88 2.46
N GLY A 61 -6.94 12.64 3.77
CA GLY A 61 -6.45 11.39 4.35
C GLY A 61 -7.31 10.18 3.98
N ALA A 62 -8.64 10.35 3.95
CA ALA A 62 -9.55 9.28 3.54
C ALA A 62 -9.43 8.95 2.03
N LEU A 63 -9.20 9.96 1.18
CA LEU A 63 -8.92 9.75 -0.25
C LEU A 63 -7.59 9.04 -0.47
N PHE A 64 -6.56 9.36 0.33
CA PHE A 64 -5.28 8.62 0.29
C PHE A 64 -5.47 7.16 0.67
N MET A 65 -6.21 6.88 1.75
CA MET A 65 -6.54 5.52 2.18
C MET A 65 -7.33 4.76 1.08
N LEU A 66 -8.29 5.43 0.44
CA LEU A 66 -9.05 4.85 -0.67
C LEU A 66 -8.14 4.51 -1.85
N GLY A 67 -7.16 5.35 -2.18
CA GLY A 67 -6.16 5.09 -3.22
C GLY A 67 -5.33 3.85 -2.94
N ALA A 68 -4.84 3.70 -1.70
CA ALA A 68 -4.12 2.51 -1.28
C ALA A 68 -5.01 1.25 -1.35
N PHE A 69 -6.27 1.36 -0.92
CA PHE A 69 -7.23 0.27 -1.01
C PHE A 69 -7.52 -0.13 -2.46
N CYS A 70 -7.68 0.84 -3.37
CA CYS A 70 -7.86 0.57 -4.80
C CYS A 70 -6.66 -0.18 -5.40
N ALA A 71 -5.43 0.23 -5.09
CA ALA A 71 -4.22 -0.43 -5.57
C ALA A 71 -4.13 -1.88 -5.07
N VAL A 72 -4.37 -2.12 -3.77
CA VAL A 72 -4.37 -3.46 -3.18
C VAL A 72 -5.51 -4.32 -3.73
N SER A 73 -6.69 -3.75 -3.96
CA SER A 73 -7.83 -4.46 -4.55
C SER A 73 -7.54 -4.86 -5.99
N MET A 74 -6.93 -3.97 -6.77
CA MET A 74 -6.48 -4.30 -8.14
C MET A 74 -5.44 -5.41 -8.14
N GLN A 75 -4.45 -5.35 -7.23
CA GLN A 75 -3.47 -6.41 -7.06
C GLN A 75 -4.15 -7.75 -6.76
N LYS A 76 -5.09 -7.79 -5.82
CA LYS A 76 -5.84 -9.00 -5.48
C LYS A 76 -6.65 -9.54 -6.65
N ILE A 77 -7.31 -8.67 -7.42
CA ILE A 77 -8.08 -9.07 -8.61
C ILE A 77 -7.15 -9.70 -9.65
N LEU A 78 -5.99 -9.10 -9.91
CA LEU A 78 -5.02 -9.61 -10.87
C LEU A 78 -4.36 -10.93 -10.41
N THR A 79 -4.24 -11.14 -9.10
CA THR A 79 -3.63 -12.36 -8.52
C THR A 79 -4.65 -13.41 -8.08
N ILE A 80 -5.93 -13.28 -8.46
CA ILE A 80 -6.92 -14.33 -8.19
C ILE A 80 -6.44 -15.65 -8.80
N SER A 81 -6.26 -16.65 -7.95
CA SER A 81 -5.72 -17.96 -8.31
C SER A 81 -6.74 -19.07 -8.18
N LYS A 82 -6.58 -20.12 -8.99
CA LYS A 82 -7.32 -21.37 -8.89
C LYS A 82 -6.40 -22.46 -8.36
N ARG A 83 -6.94 -23.31 -7.50
CA ARG A 83 -6.22 -24.54 -7.10
C ARG A 83 -6.24 -25.53 -8.24
N VAL A 84 -5.06 -25.83 -8.77
CA VAL A 84 -4.85 -26.85 -9.82
C VAL A 84 -4.09 -28.01 -9.17
N LYS A 85 -4.41 -29.24 -9.56
CA LYS A 85 -3.70 -30.42 -9.09
C LYS A 85 -2.27 -30.39 -9.63
N ASP A 86 -1.29 -30.50 -8.75
CA ASP A 86 0.12 -30.56 -9.13
C ASP A 86 0.48 -31.98 -9.58
N GLU A 87 0.58 -32.19 -10.88
CA GLU A 87 0.92 -33.47 -11.48
C GLU A 87 2.39 -33.84 -11.27
N SER A 88 3.24 -32.95 -10.80
CA SER A 88 4.66 -33.19 -10.56
C SER A 88 4.92 -34.03 -9.30
N VAL A 89 3.94 -34.10 -8.39
CA VAL A 89 4.05 -34.83 -7.12
C VAL A 89 3.18 -36.07 -7.14
N THR A 90 3.81 -37.22 -7.37
CA THR A 90 3.12 -38.50 -7.55
C THR A 90 2.70 -39.16 -6.22
N PHE A 91 3.25 -38.75 -5.08
CA PHE A 91 3.10 -39.42 -3.79
C PHE A 91 2.01 -38.84 -2.87
N PHE A 92 1.64 -37.54 -3.07
CA PHE A 92 0.57 -36.84 -2.32
C PHE A 92 -0.27 -36.01 -3.29
N GLU A 93 -1.55 -35.85 -3.00
CA GLU A 93 -2.38 -34.86 -3.72
C GLU A 93 -1.95 -33.44 -3.33
N ALA A 94 -0.97 -32.92 -4.05
CA ALA A 94 -0.54 -31.54 -3.90
C ALA A 94 -1.37 -30.66 -4.83
N PHE A 95 -1.84 -29.51 -4.30
CA PHE A 95 -2.54 -28.49 -5.07
C PHE A 95 -1.63 -27.28 -5.19
N LYS A 96 -1.42 -26.83 -6.42
CA LYS A 96 -0.73 -25.58 -6.73
C LYS A 96 -1.75 -24.49 -7.00
N GLU A 97 -1.53 -23.32 -6.46
CA GLU A 97 -2.35 -22.15 -6.78
C GLU A 97 -1.79 -21.47 -8.02
N GLU A 98 -2.54 -21.55 -9.12
CA GLU A 98 -2.17 -20.89 -10.37
C GLU A 98 -3.09 -19.71 -10.63
N PRO A 99 -2.54 -18.50 -10.87
CA PRO A 99 -3.33 -17.32 -11.17
C PRO A 99 -4.11 -17.50 -12.47
N TYR A 100 -5.36 -17.03 -12.51
CA TYR A 100 -6.18 -17.13 -13.72
C TYR A 100 -5.53 -16.48 -14.93
N LEU A 101 -4.77 -15.40 -14.72
CA LEU A 101 -4.05 -14.72 -15.80
C LEU A 101 -3.01 -15.61 -16.49
N THR A 102 -2.32 -16.46 -15.74
CA THR A 102 -1.36 -17.43 -16.34
C THR A 102 -2.08 -18.54 -17.08
N ILE A 103 -3.23 -18.96 -16.61
CA ILE A 103 -4.05 -20.00 -17.28
C ILE A 103 -4.59 -19.49 -18.62
N TRP A 104 -4.97 -18.21 -18.71
CA TRP A 104 -5.61 -17.64 -19.92
C TRP A 104 -4.60 -17.06 -20.90
N PHE A 105 -3.52 -16.46 -20.43
CA PHE A 105 -2.55 -15.72 -21.25
C PHE A 105 -1.14 -16.35 -21.25
N GLY A 106 -0.93 -17.49 -20.60
CA GLY A 106 0.36 -18.20 -20.58
C GLY A 106 1.50 -17.30 -20.09
N ASP A 107 2.58 -17.22 -20.86
CA ASP A 107 3.80 -16.46 -20.50
C ASP A 107 3.53 -14.97 -20.30
N THR A 108 2.62 -14.38 -21.09
CA THR A 108 2.22 -12.96 -20.92
C THR A 108 1.52 -12.74 -19.59
N GLY A 109 0.72 -13.71 -19.14
CA GLY A 109 0.08 -13.67 -17.82
C GLY A 109 1.10 -13.71 -16.69
N GLN A 110 2.18 -14.49 -16.84
CA GLN A 110 3.27 -14.54 -15.86
C GLN A 110 3.99 -13.20 -15.75
N VAL A 111 4.30 -12.55 -16.87
CA VAL A 111 4.91 -11.21 -16.88
C VAL A 111 4.03 -10.18 -16.15
N ILE A 112 2.71 -10.22 -16.34
CA ILE A 112 1.77 -9.33 -15.64
C ILE A 112 1.82 -9.58 -14.12
N ILE A 113 1.96 -10.83 -13.68
CA ILE A 113 2.04 -11.18 -12.27
C ILE A 113 3.38 -10.76 -11.67
N ASP A 114 4.48 -10.90 -12.38
CA ASP A 114 5.79 -10.46 -11.93
C ASP A 114 5.85 -8.93 -11.71
N TYR A 115 5.09 -8.18 -12.51
CA TYR A 115 4.95 -6.72 -12.40
C TYR A 115 3.60 -6.28 -11.81
N VAL A 116 2.91 -7.14 -11.05
CA VAL A 116 1.56 -6.84 -10.53
C VAL A 116 1.52 -5.59 -9.65
N VAL A 117 2.54 -5.33 -8.86
CA VAL A 117 2.60 -4.15 -7.97
C VAL A 117 2.62 -2.84 -8.77
N PRO A 118 3.58 -2.60 -9.67
CA PRO A 118 3.57 -1.37 -10.47
C PRO A 118 2.34 -1.27 -11.39
N ILE A 119 1.84 -2.37 -11.93
CA ILE A 119 0.64 -2.38 -12.76
C ILE A 119 -0.60 -2.00 -11.95
N SER A 120 -0.77 -2.54 -10.75
CA SER A 120 -1.90 -2.20 -9.88
C SER A 120 -1.87 -0.74 -9.41
N LEU A 121 -0.69 -0.20 -9.13
CA LEU A 121 -0.51 1.22 -8.81
C LEU A 121 -0.90 2.10 -10.01
N LEU A 122 -0.45 1.75 -11.20
CA LEU A 122 -0.77 2.50 -12.42
C LEU A 122 -2.28 2.44 -12.73
N ALA A 123 -2.91 1.29 -12.54
CA ALA A 123 -4.34 1.10 -12.72
C ALA A 123 -5.20 1.85 -11.67
N ALA A 124 -4.68 2.06 -10.47
CA ALA A 124 -5.37 2.83 -9.44
C ALA A 124 -5.46 4.33 -9.80
N ILE A 125 -4.51 4.88 -10.57
CA ILE A 125 -4.49 6.31 -10.92
C ILE A 125 -5.78 6.77 -11.63
N PRO A 126 -6.22 6.16 -12.76
CA PRO A 126 -7.44 6.59 -13.43
C PRO A 126 -8.70 6.39 -12.59
N ILE A 127 -8.75 5.35 -11.76
CA ILE A 127 -9.86 5.11 -10.84
C ILE A 127 -9.94 6.25 -9.82
N MET A 128 -8.82 6.58 -9.19
CA MET A 128 -8.75 7.66 -8.21
C MET A 128 -9.01 9.03 -8.84
N LEU A 129 -8.60 9.24 -10.09
CA LEU A 129 -8.91 10.47 -10.83
C LEU A 129 -10.43 10.60 -11.02
N LEU A 130 -11.12 9.55 -11.42
CA LEU A 130 -12.58 9.55 -11.58
C LEU A 130 -13.29 9.81 -10.24
N ILE A 131 -12.87 9.14 -9.17
CA ILE A 131 -13.43 9.35 -7.83
C ILE A 131 -13.17 10.77 -7.35
N GLY A 132 -11.97 11.31 -7.56
CA GLY A 132 -11.60 12.68 -7.22
C GLY A 132 -12.46 13.71 -7.96
N ILE A 133 -12.64 13.55 -9.27
CA ILE A 133 -13.50 14.43 -10.07
C ILE A 133 -14.97 14.32 -9.63
N ALA A 134 -15.44 13.11 -9.37
CA ALA A 134 -16.82 12.90 -8.91
C ALA A 134 -17.05 13.55 -7.54
N THR A 135 -16.12 13.41 -6.62
CA THR A 135 -16.17 14.01 -5.28
C THR A 135 -16.09 15.55 -5.36
N GLU A 136 -15.17 16.05 -6.17
CA GLU A 136 -15.00 17.51 -6.35
C GLU A 136 -16.26 18.13 -6.96
N ARG A 137 -16.72 17.62 -8.11
CA ARG A 137 -17.88 18.19 -8.83
C ARG A 137 -19.20 17.91 -8.14
N GLY A 138 -19.35 16.76 -7.50
CA GLY A 138 -20.59 16.33 -6.86
C GLY A 138 -20.80 16.95 -5.48
N LEU A 139 -19.72 17.23 -4.74
CA LEU A 139 -19.84 17.67 -3.36
C LEU A 139 -19.04 18.94 -3.08
N ILE A 140 -17.72 18.94 -3.23
CA ILE A 140 -16.83 19.99 -2.73
C ILE A 140 -17.09 21.32 -3.42
N ARG A 141 -17.33 21.31 -4.74
CA ARG A 141 -17.57 22.50 -5.55
C ARG A 141 -18.71 23.38 -5.03
N PHE A 142 -19.76 22.78 -4.44
CA PHE A 142 -20.91 23.54 -3.90
C PHE A 142 -20.54 24.36 -2.67
N PHE A 143 -19.44 23.98 -1.99
CA PHE A 143 -18.99 24.60 -0.73
C PHE A 143 -17.83 25.61 -0.93
N TYR A 144 -17.33 25.82 -2.16
CA TYR A 144 -16.22 26.74 -2.43
C TYR A 144 -16.52 28.20 -1.98
N LYS A 145 -17.78 28.62 -2.05
CA LYS A 145 -18.21 29.95 -1.66
C LYS A 145 -18.79 30.00 -0.25
N ARG A 146 -18.76 28.93 0.50
CA ARG A 146 -19.30 28.82 1.84
C ARG A 146 -18.24 29.12 2.90
N PRO A 147 -18.66 29.51 4.12
CA PRO A 147 -17.73 29.73 5.24
C PRO A 147 -16.86 28.49 5.49
N HIS A 148 -15.62 28.68 5.95
CA HIS A 148 -14.67 27.60 6.22
C HIS A 148 -15.23 26.51 7.15
N ALA A 149 -16.08 26.89 8.13
CA ALA A 149 -16.70 25.93 9.04
C ALA A 149 -17.59 24.91 8.31
N GLU A 150 -18.35 25.31 7.29
CA GLU A 150 -19.19 24.43 6.49
C GLU A 150 -18.33 23.50 5.62
N GLN A 151 -17.23 24.01 5.06
CA GLN A 151 -16.28 23.22 4.27
C GLN A 151 -15.64 22.14 5.12
N ILE A 152 -15.21 22.45 6.34
CA ILE A 152 -14.66 21.50 7.30
C ILE A 152 -15.68 20.40 7.61
N LEU A 153 -16.92 20.78 7.92
CA LEU A 153 -17.97 19.83 8.29
C LEU A 153 -18.27 18.83 7.16
N VAL A 154 -18.40 19.34 5.93
CA VAL A 154 -18.70 18.50 4.76
C VAL A 154 -17.55 17.57 4.40
N THR A 155 -16.31 18.07 4.41
CA THR A 155 -15.14 17.23 4.11
C THR A 155 -14.86 16.21 5.20
N PHE A 156 -15.15 16.54 6.46
CA PHE A 156 -15.09 15.58 7.57
C PHE A 156 -16.19 14.50 7.44
N GLY A 157 -17.42 14.89 7.12
CA GLY A 157 -18.50 13.94 6.83
C GLY A 157 -18.15 13.01 5.66
N LEU A 158 -17.57 13.55 4.59
CA LEU A 158 -17.09 12.78 3.47
C LEU A 158 -16.00 11.77 3.89
N ALA A 159 -15.07 12.19 4.75
CA ALA A 159 -14.03 11.29 5.26
C ALA A 159 -14.62 10.09 5.99
N ILE A 160 -15.62 10.30 6.83
CA ILE A 160 -16.32 9.23 7.56
C ILE A 160 -17.02 8.27 6.58
N VAL A 161 -17.75 8.82 5.59
CA VAL A 161 -18.45 8.00 4.58
C VAL A 161 -17.46 7.15 3.78
N LEU A 162 -16.35 7.73 3.31
CA LEU A 162 -15.32 6.99 2.58
C LEU A 162 -14.68 5.90 3.45
N GLN A 163 -14.44 6.19 4.72
CA GLN A 163 -13.88 5.21 5.65
C GLN A 163 -14.84 4.03 5.88
N GLU A 164 -16.15 4.28 5.96
CA GLU A 164 -17.14 3.23 6.16
C GLU A 164 -17.34 2.36 4.89
N ILE A 165 -17.21 2.94 3.71
CA ILE A 165 -17.26 2.20 2.43
C ILE A 165 -16.11 1.19 2.29
N ILE A 166 -14.94 1.49 2.84
CA ILE A 166 -13.74 0.65 2.72
C ILE A 166 -13.73 -0.48 3.77
N LYS A 167 -14.52 -0.38 4.81
CA LYS A 167 -14.57 -1.31 5.93
C LYS A 167 -15.38 -2.56 5.63
#